data_fdd509b37fbed8bc5d8ea2780b3bfb0f
#
_entry.id   fdd509b37fbed8bc5d8ea2780b3bfb0f
#
_cell.length_a   1.000
_cell.length_b   1.000
_cell.length_c   1.000
_cell.angle_alpha   90.00
_cell.angle_beta   90.00
_cell.angle_gamma   90.00
#
_symmetry.space_group_name_H-M   'P 1'
#
loop_
_entity.id
_entity.type
_entity.pdbx_description
1 polymer ?
#
loop_
_entity_poly.entity_id
_entity_poly.type
_entity_poly.pdbx_seq_one_letter_code
_entity_poly.pdbx_strand_id
1 'polypeptide(L)'
;MPSRRIFEGIVFVLKTGCQWKSLPRERFGSASSIHKYFRQWLKAGFFQALWRAGLVEYDEMEGIAWKLQSVDGAMIKAPLAREAVGRNPTDREKKGSKRHLLVDGYGVPLSLIVTGANRHDVSQLTALLDAIVIALPKGKQRFLYVDKGYDGEPAREQIRFRGYTQGSHERSVHAGAP
;
A
#
# COMPACT_ATOMS: atom_id res chain seq x y z
N MET A 1 -3.80 8.45 29.36
CA MET A 1 -4.36 9.24 28.23
C MET A 1 -5.32 8.32 27.47
N PRO A 2 -6.53 8.74 27.10
CA PRO A 2 -7.49 7.92 26.38
C PRO A 2 -6.94 7.46 25.03
N SER A 3 -7.15 6.19 24.65
CA SER A 3 -6.65 5.61 23.39
C SER A 3 -7.14 6.35 22.15
N ARG A 4 -8.38 6.85 22.18
CA ARG A 4 -8.94 7.67 21.10
C ARG A 4 -8.12 8.95 20.86
N ARG A 5 -7.74 9.66 21.91
CA ARG A 5 -6.94 10.89 21.80
C ARG A 5 -5.53 10.61 21.27
N ILE A 6 -4.96 9.46 21.62
CA ILE A 6 -3.69 8.99 21.07
C ILE A 6 -3.84 8.74 19.58
N PHE A 7 -4.87 8.00 19.16
CA PHE A 7 -5.15 7.68 17.78
C PHE A 7 -5.37 8.96 16.94
N GLU A 8 -6.19 9.87 17.41
CA GLU A 8 -6.43 11.17 16.75
C GLU A 8 -5.13 11.97 16.55
N GLY A 9 -4.24 11.98 17.55
CA GLY A 9 -2.92 12.61 17.43
C GLY A 9 -2.00 11.93 16.40
N ILE A 10 -2.01 10.60 16.35
CA ILE A 10 -1.28 9.83 15.33
C ILE A 10 -1.83 10.14 13.93
N VAL A 11 -3.14 10.08 13.75
CA VAL A 11 -3.81 10.39 12.47
C VAL A 11 -3.52 11.82 12.02
N PHE A 12 -3.52 12.78 12.96
CA PHE A 12 -3.17 14.17 12.65
C PHE A 12 -1.77 14.28 12.05
N VAL A 13 -0.75 13.65 12.66
CA VAL A 13 0.63 13.66 12.13
C VAL A 13 0.71 12.97 10.77
N LEU A 14 0.08 11.81 10.61
CA LEU A 14 0.11 11.06 9.36
C LEU A 14 -0.60 11.81 8.21
N LYS A 15 -1.71 12.50 8.51
CA LYS A 15 -2.50 13.27 7.53
C LYS A 15 -1.81 14.57 7.12
N THR A 16 -1.21 15.28 8.08
CA THR A 16 -0.61 16.60 7.82
C THR A 16 0.85 16.52 7.39
N GLY A 17 1.53 15.40 7.66
CA GLY A 17 2.98 15.25 7.46
C GLY A 17 3.82 16.13 8.38
N CYS A 18 3.25 16.74 9.43
CA CYS A 18 3.99 17.58 10.34
C CYS A 18 5.01 16.78 11.19
N GLN A 19 6.01 17.46 11.70
CA GLN A 19 6.92 16.83 12.64
C GLN A 19 6.18 16.47 13.95
N TRP A 20 6.53 15.35 14.58
CA TRP A 20 5.96 14.93 15.88
C TRP A 20 6.00 16.06 16.92
N LYS A 21 7.11 16.83 16.95
CA LYS A 21 7.29 17.95 17.88
C LYS A 21 6.29 19.09 17.67
N SER A 22 5.72 19.20 16.47
CA SER A 22 4.74 20.24 16.09
C SER A 22 3.31 19.86 16.42
N LEU A 23 3.09 18.70 17.05
CA LEU A 23 1.76 18.25 17.45
C LEU A 23 1.16 19.20 18.51
N PRO A 24 -0.06 19.76 18.29
CA PRO A 24 -0.71 20.66 19.23
C PRO A 24 -0.91 20.00 20.60
N ARG A 25 -0.14 20.46 21.61
CA ARG A 25 -0.12 19.86 22.94
C ARG A 25 -1.44 19.97 23.69
N GLU A 26 -2.12 21.08 23.52
CA GLU A 26 -3.42 21.34 24.17
C GLU A 26 -4.49 20.34 23.71
N ARG A 27 -4.47 20.01 22.41
CA ARG A 27 -5.43 19.09 21.82
C ARG A 27 -5.08 17.62 22.07
N PHE A 28 -3.83 17.23 21.89
CA PHE A 28 -3.42 15.83 21.87
C PHE A 28 -2.56 15.39 23.07
N GLY A 29 -2.00 16.35 23.80
CA GLY A 29 -1.07 16.07 24.91
C GLY A 29 0.39 16.00 24.46
N SER A 30 1.21 15.26 25.18
CA SER A 30 2.65 15.18 24.90
C SER A 30 2.96 14.47 23.59
N ALA A 31 3.65 15.14 22.68
CA ALA A 31 4.12 14.58 21.42
C ALA A 31 4.98 13.33 21.61
N SER A 32 5.83 13.30 22.64
CA SER A 32 6.68 12.15 22.96
C SER A 32 5.84 10.94 23.36
N SER A 33 4.76 11.15 24.13
CA SER A 33 3.84 10.08 24.50
C SER A 33 3.09 9.53 23.29
N ILE A 34 2.55 10.40 22.42
CA ILE A 34 1.87 10.00 21.19
C ILE A 34 2.82 9.18 20.29
N HIS A 35 4.05 9.66 20.08
CA HIS A 35 5.05 8.96 19.28
C HIS A 35 5.43 7.59 19.91
N LYS A 36 5.54 7.50 21.24
CA LYS A 36 5.77 6.23 21.94
C LYS A 36 4.64 5.23 21.64
N TYR A 37 3.39 5.64 21.78
CA TYR A 37 2.24 4.79 21.46
C TYR A 37 2.17 4.42 19.98
N PHE A 38 2.46 5.34 19.06
CA PHE A 38 2.58 5.03 17.64
C PHE A 38 3.53 3.86 17.40
N ARG A 39 4.74 3.92 17.98
CA ARG A 39 5.73 2.83 17.85
C ARG A 39 5.26 1.52 18.48
N GLN A 40 4.59 1.58 19.61
CA GLN A 40 4.04 0.39 20.28
C GLN A 40 2.96 -0.26 19.41
N TRP A 41 2.03 0.54 18.88
CA TRP A 41 0.95 0.05 18.02
C TRP A 41 1.45 -0.46 16.68
N LEU A 42 2.48 0.18 16.13
CA LEU A 42 3.15 -0.31 14.93
C LEU A 42 3.75 -1.70 15.16
N LYS A 43 4.48 -1.88 16.26
CA LYS A 43 5.07 -3.17 16.64
C LYS A 43 4.01 -4.25 16.93
N ALA A 44 2.87 -3.86 17.48
CA ALA A 44 1.76 -4.76 17.75
C ALA A 44 0.91 -5.11 16.49
N GLY A 45 1.23 -4.56 15.31
CA GLY A 45 0.47 -4.81 14.08
C GLY A 45 -0.91 -4.13 14.01
N PHE A 46 -1.18 -3.18 14.93
CA PHE A 46 -2.49 -2.52 15.06
C PHE A 46 -2.97 -1.88 13.75
N PHE A 47 -2.10 -1.18 13.03
CA PHE A 47 -2.48 -0.49 11.80
C PHE A 47 -2.82 -1.46 10.66
N GLN A 48 -2.14 -2.60 10.59
CA GLN A 48 -2.47 -3.65 9.63
C GLN A 48 -3.80 -4.32 9.97
N ALA A 49 -4.05 -4.59 11.25
CA ALA A 49 -5.33 -5.12 11.72
C ALA A 49 -6.48 -4.15 11.44
N LEU A 50 -6.27 -2.85 11.69
CA LEU A 50 -7.25 -1.80 11.38
C LEU A 50 -7.54 -1.72 9.88
N TRP A 51 -6.53 -1.75 9.04
CA TRP A 51 -6.69 -1.76 7.59
C TRP A 51 -7.49 -2.98 7.13
N ARG A 52 -7.12 -4.16 7.62
CA ARG A 52 -7.85 -5.39 7.32
C ARG A 52 -9.32 -5.32 7.74
N ALA A 53 -9.61 -4.84 8.95
CA ALA A 53 -10.98 -4.68 9.44
C ALA A 53 -11.78 -3.71 8.56
N GLY A 54 -11.19 -2.56 8.19
CA GLY A 54 -11.83 -1.59 7.31
C GLY A 54 -12.11 -2.13 5.90
N LEU A 55 -11.22 -2.97 5.34
CA LEU A 55 -11.45 -3.60 4.04
C LEU A 55 -12.55 -4.68 4.11
N VAL A 56 -12.64 -5.45 5.20
CA VAL A 56 -13.72 -6.42 5.39
C VAL A 56 -15.06 -5.70 5.46
N GLU A 57 -15.16 -4.65 6.27
CA GLU A 57 -16.38 -3.83 6.38
C GLU A 57 -16.76 -3.19 5.04
N TYR A 58 -15.76 -2.66 4.30
CA TYR A 58 -15.98 -2.09 2.97
C TYR A 58 -16.49 -3.13 1.97
N ASP A 59 -15.92 -4.35 1.97
CA ASP A 59 -16.36 -5.44 1.08
C ASP A 59 -17.79 -5.90 1.37
N GLU A 60 -18.21 -5.83 2.64
CA GLU A 60 -19.58 -6.14 3.05
C GLU A 60 -20.59 -5.03 2.66
N MET A 61 -20.20 -3.76 2.71
CA MET A 61 -21.09 -2.61 2.47
C MET A 61 -21.18 -2.22 1.00
N GLU A 62 -20.04 -2.03 0.36
CA GLU A 62 -19.91 -1.48 -1.00
C GLU A 62 -19.47 -2.54 -2.02
N GLY A 63 -18.72 -3.53 -1.55
CA GLY A 63 -18.10 -4.57 -2.37
C GLY A 63 -16.78 -4.12 -3.02
N ILE A 64 -15.74 -4.90 -2.78
CA ILE A 64 -14.46 -4.72 -3.46
C ILE A 64 -14.58 -5.15 -4.92
N ALA A 65 -14.08 -4.34 -5.85
CA ALA A 65 -14.09 -4.63 -7.27
C ALA A 65 -13.03 -5.68 -7.65
N TRP A 66 -13.16 -6.89 -7.11
CA TRP A 66 -12.21 -7.99 -7.25
C TRP A 66 -11.90 -8.39 -8.69
N LYS A 67 -12.82 -8.11 -9.61
CA LYS A 67 -12.66 -8.48 -11.03
C LYS A 67 -11.51 -7.74 -11.68
N LEU A 68 -11.32 -6.47 -11.34
CA LEU A 68 -10.28 -5.60 -11.90
C LEU A 68 -9.34 -5.17 -10.78
N GLN A 69 -8.06 -5.42 -10.95
CA GLN A 69 -7.03 -4.98 -10.01
C GLN A 69 -5.86 -4.40 -10.79
N SER A 70 -5.20 -3.40 -10.25
CA SER A 70 -4.03 -2.79 -10.87
C SER A 70 -2.88 -2.63 -9.90
N VAL A 71 -1.67 -2.76 -10.43
CA VAL A 71 -0.41 -2.57 -9.70
C VAL A 71 0.29 -1.34 -10.24
N ASP A 72 0.70 -0.47 -9.34
CA ASP A 72 1.53 0.70 -9.64
C ASP A 72 2.72 0.81 -8.68
N GLY A 73 3.81 1.39 -9.17
CA GLY A 73 5.03 1.63 -8.42
C GLY A 73 5.42 3.10 -8.43
N ALA A 74 5.44 3.74 -7.25
CA ALA A 74 5.84 5.13 -7.11
C ALA A 74 7.14 5.29 -6.32
N MET A 75 8.10 6.04 -6.88
CA MET A 75 9.35 6.38 -6.19
C MET A 75 9.19 7.63 -5.34
N ILE A 76 9.78 7.60 -4.13
CA ILE A 76 9.76 8.70 -3.18
C ILE A 76 11.18 9.00 -2.73
N LYS A 77 11.53 10.29 -2.64
CA LYS A 77 12.78 10.72 -2.02
C LYS A 77 12.76 10.39 -0.53
N ALA A 78 13.78 9.69 -0.07
CA ALA A 78 13.87 9.24 1.33
C ALA A 78 15.27 9.51 1.92
N PRO A 79 15.74 10.77 1.99
CA PRO A 79 17.12 11.08 2.37
C PRO A 79 17.47 10.70 3.80
N LEU A 80 16.47 10.65 4.69
CA LEU A 80 16.63 10.34 6.11
C LEU A 80 16.17 8.92 6.49
N ALA A 81 15.64 8.16 5.55
CA ALA A 81 15.19 6.81 5.84
C ALA A 81 16.38 5.87 6.07
N ARG A 82 16.17 4.90 6.96
CA ARG A 82 17.16 3.87 7.32
C ARG A 82 16.84 2.51 6.73
N GLU A 83 15.55 2.21 6.55
CA GLU A 83 15.03 0.94 6.06
C GLU A 83 14.31 1.14 4.72
N ALA A 84 14.24 0.11 3.91
CA ALA A 84 13.59 0.11 2.59
C ALA A 84 14.08 1.27 1.70
N VAL A 85 15.37 1.50 1.66
CA VAL A 85 16.04 2.57 0.95
C VAL A 85 17.07 2.02 -0.02
N GLY A 86 17.17 2.61 -1.21
CA GLY A 86 18.17 2.29 -2.21
C GLY A 86 18.52 3.51 -3.07
N ARG A 87 19.50 3.36 -3.93
CA ARG A 87 19.87 4.41 -4.91
C ARG A 87 18.72 4.57 -5.91
N ASN A 88 18.25 5.80 -6.08
CA ASN A 88 17.18 6.09 -7.04
C ASN A 88 17.81 6.36 -8.42
N PRO A 89 17.59 5.49 -9.42
CA PRO A 89 18.17 5.63 -10.74
C PRO A 89 17.69 6.87 -11.50
N THR A 90 16.52 7.40 -11.14
CA THR A 90 15.92 8.58 -11.80
C THR A 90 16.23 9.89 -11.11
N ASP A 91 16.87 9.91 -9.93
CA ASP A 91 17.24 11.12 -9.18
C ASP A 91 18.72 11.10 -8.76
N ARG A 92 19.60 10.99 -9.75
CA ARG A 92 21.07 11.07 -9.56
C ARG A 92 21.60 10.17 -8.42
N GLU A 93 21.05 8.95 -8.33
CA GLU A 93 21.40 7.97 -7.30
C GLU A 93 21.18 8.40 -5.84
N LYS A 94 20.40 9.45 -5.60
CA LYS A 94 20.03 9.84 -4.24
C LYS A 94 19.20 8.74 -3.57
N LYS A 95 19.23 8.73 -2.24
CA LYS A 95 18.46 7.77 -1.47
C LYS A 95 16.95 7.94 -1.71
N GLY A 96 16.30 6.86 -2.10
CA GLY A 96 14.87 6.81 -2.34
C GLY A 96 14.25 5.49 -1.91
N SER A 97 12.96 5.50 -1.68
CA SER A 97 12.14 4.32 -1.48
C SER A 97 11.14 4.20 -2.62
N LYS A 98 10.72 2.98 -2.93
CA LYS A 98 9.65 2.71 -3.89
C LYS A 98 8.47 2.08 -3.16
N ARG A 99 7.28 2.62 -3.36
CA ARG A 99 6.02 2.03 -2.91
C ARG A 99 5.44 1.24 -4.07
N HIS A 100 5.11 -0.01 -3.83
CA HIS A 100 4.35 -0.85 -4.74
C HIS A 100 2.97 -1.02 -4.14
N LEU A 101 1.95 -0.64 -4.88
CA LEU A 101 0.56 -0.61 -4.45
C LEU A 101 -0.29 -1.48 -5.36
N LEU A 102 -1.10 -2.34 -4.78
CA LEU A 102 -2.16 -3.06 -5.46
C LEU A 102 -3.49 -2.44 -5.06
N VAL A 103 -4.30 -2.07 -6.03
CA VAL A 103 -5.65 -1.55 -5.82
C VAL A 103 -6.68 -2.37 -6.58
N ASP A 104 -7.92 -2.30 -6.15
CA ASP A 104 -9.08 -2.84 -6.88
C ASP A 104 -9.54 -1.91 -8.00
N GLY A 105 -10.62 -2.26 -8.71
CA GLY A 105 -11.18 -1.47 -9.81
C GLY A 105 -11.71 -0.09 -9.41
N TYR A 106 -11.92 0.17 -8.12
CA TYR A 106 -12.32 1.48 -7.58
C TYR A 106 -11.16 2.27 -6.99
N GLY A 107 -9.93 1.72 -7.03
CA GLY A 107 -8.75 2.34 -6.45
C GLY A 107 -8.58 2.08 -4.95
N VAL A 108 -9.33 1.15 -4.38
CA VAL A 108 -9.21 0.77 -2.96
C VAL A 108 -7.92 -0.04 -2.76
N PRO A 109 -7.01 0.37 -1.86
CA PRO A 109 -5.74 -0.33 -1.64
C PRO A 109 -5.95 -1.68 -0.96
N LEU A 110 -5.50 -2.75 -1.63
CA LEU A 110 -5.58 -4.14 -1.16
C LEU A 110 -4.27 -4.63 -0.54
N SER A 111 -3.14 -4.17 -1.07
CA SER A 111 -1.81 -4.44 -0.52
C SER A 111 -0.83 -3.32 -0.83
N LEU A 112 0.17 -3.18 0.03
CA LEU A 112 1.24 -2.20 -0.10
C LEU A 112 2.54 -2.80 0.42
N ILE A 113 3.61 -2.69 -0.36
CA ILE A 113 4.97 -2.95 0.11
C ILE A 113 5.88 -1.76 -0.20
N VAL A 114 6.91 -1.60 0.61
CA VAL A 114 7.92 -0.53 0.44
C VAL A 114 9.29 -1.18 0.31
N THR A 115 10.02 -0.77 -0.72
CA THR A 115 11.37 -1.29 -1.02
C THR A 115 12.35 -0.14 -1.27
N GLY A 116 13.62 -0.47 -1.39
CA GLY A 116 14.59 0.51 -1.92
C GLY A 116 14.30 0.87 -3.37
N ALA A 117 14.54 2.13 -3.76
CA ALA A 117 14.27 2.62 -5.11
C ALA A 117 15.05 1.87 -6.22
N ASN A 118 16.12 1.16 -5.86
CA ASN A 118 16.92 0.32 -6.75
C ASN A 118 16.34 -1.07 -7.02
N ARG A 119 15.20 -1.42 -6.42
CA ARG A 119 14.57 -2.73 -6.66
C ARG A 119 13.76 -2.71 -7.95
N HIS A 120 13.90 -3.76 -8.74
CA HIS A 120 13.12 -3.94 -9.96
C HIS A 120 11.66 -4.28 -9.63
N ASP A 121 10.73 -3.66 -10.32
CA ASP A 121 9.29 -3.79 -10.06
C ASP A 121 8.81 -5.24 -10.19
N VAL A 122 9.21 -5.92 -11.24
CA VAL A 122 8.84 -7.32 -11.50
C VAL A 122 9.23 -8.25 -10.34
N SER A 123 10.36 -8.01 -9.68
CA SER A 123 10.82 -8.84 -8.55
C SER A 123 9.98 -8.65 -7.28
N GLN A 124 9.16 -7.61 -7.22
CA GLN A 124 8.32 -7.28 -6.07
C GLN A 124 6.87 -7.74 -6.22
N LEU A 125 6.47 -8.15 -7.42
CA LEU A 125 5.09 -8.53 -7.72
C LEU A 125 4.58 -9.68 -6.84
N THR A 126 5.38 -10.71 -6.66
CA THR A 126 5.05 -11.85 -5.78
C THR A 126 4.78 -11.40 -4.36
N ALA A 127 5.70 -10.65 -3.77
CA ALA A 127 5.57 -10.15 -2.40
C ALA A 127 4.36 -9.22 -2.25
N LEU A 128 4.06 -8.41 -3.27
CA LEU A 128 2.90 -7.52 -3.27
C LEU A 128 1.59 -8.31 -3.29
N LEU A 129 1.46 -9.34 -4.12
CA LEU A 129 0.27 -10.19 -4.18
C LEU A 129 0.08 -11.02 -2.90
N ASP A 130 1.17 -11.48 -2.29
CA ASP A 130 1.13 -12.22 -1.03
C ASP A 130 0.83 -11.31 0.18
N ALA A 131 1.02 -9.99 0.05
CA ALA A 131 0.73 -9.01 1.09
C ALA A 131 -0.74 -8.53 1.13
N ILE A 132 -1.64 -9.09 0.31
CA ILE A 132 -3.07 -8.77 0.37
C ILE A 132 -3.60 -9.10 1.76
N VAL A 133 -4.17 -8.08 2.43
CA VAL A 133 -4.50 -8.18 3.86
C VAL A 133 -5.81 -8.89 4.18
N ILE A 134 -6.64 -9.18 3.16
CA ILE A 134 -7.92 -9.92 3.30
C ILE A 134 -7.94 -11.12 2.37
N ALA A 135 -8.84 -12.07 2.65
CA ALA A 135 -8.98 -13.28 1.85
C ALA A 135 -9.51 -12.96 0.45
N LEU A 136 -8.88 -13.56 -0.55
CA LEU A 136 -9.35 -13.47 -1.93
C LEU A 136 -10.62 -14.31 -2.12
N PRO A 137 -11.63 -13.81 -2.85
CA PRO A 137 -12.86 -14.56 -3.13
C PRO A 137 -12.55 -15.79 -4.00
N LYS A 138 -13.11 -16.94 -3.62
CA LYS A 138 -12.97 -18.18 -4.39
C LYS A 138 -13.85 -18.15 -5.63
N GLY A 139 -13.38 -18.76 -6.73
CA GLY A 139 -14.17 -18.96 -7.94
C GLY A 139 -14.47 -17.70 -8.77
N LYS A 140 -14.03 -16.52 -8.35
CA LYS A 140 -14.18 -15.29 -9.12
C LYS A 140 -13.00 -15.10 -10.07
N GLN A 141 -13.30 -14.79 -11.34
CA GLN A 141 -12.28 -14.39 -12.31
C GLN A 141 -11.70 -13.03 -11.90
N ARG A 142 -10.35 -12.91 -11.93
CA ARG A 142 -9.62 -11.72 -11.54
C ARG A 142 -8.63 -11.34 -12.65
N PHE A 143 -8.67 -10.10 -13.07
CA PHE A 143 -7.72 -9.52 -14.01
C PHE A 143 -6.76 -8.61 -13.28
N LEU A 144 -5.46 -8.79 -13.53
CA LEU A 144 -4.41 -7.95 -12.99
C LEU A 144 -3.79 -7.12 -14.10
N TYR A 145 -3.91 -5.81 -13.97
CA TYR A 145 -3.28 -4.83 -14.85
C TYR A 145 -1.97 -4.40 -14.20
N VAL A 146 -0.89 -4.54 -14.94
CA VAL A 146 0.45 -4.18 -14.48
C VAL A 146 1.08 -3.20 -15.45
N ASP A 147 1.84 -2.24 -14.91
CA ASP A 147 2.65 -1.36 -15.75
C ASP A 147 3.84 -2.13 -16.38
N LYS A 148 4.43 -1.56 -17.42
CA LYS A 148 5.57 -2.16 -18.17
C LYS A 148 6.73 -2.59 -17.25
N GLY A 149 6.94 -1.90 -16.12
CA GLY A 149 7.95 -2.26 -15.13
C GLY A 149 7.72 -3.60 -14.44
N TYR A 150 6.49 -4.12 -14.49
CA TYR A 150 6.10 -5.43 -13.94
C TYR A 150 5.83 -6.47 -15.03
N ASP A 151 5.97 -6.13 -16.32
CA ASP A 151 5.72 -7.08 -17.40
C ASP A 151 6.96 -7.94 -17.69
N GLY A 152 6.71 -9.17 -18.10
CA GLY A 152 7.71 -10.16 -18.44
C GLY A 152 7.21 -11.57 -18.20
N GLU A 153 7.80 -12.56 -18.87
CA GLU A 153 7.33 -13.96 -18.74
C GLU A 153 7.34 -14.48 -17.28
N PRO A 154 8.37 -14.20 -16.45
CA PRO A 154 8.36 -14.60 -15.05
C PRO A 154 7.20 -13.97 -14.26
N ALA A 155 6.82 -12.72 -14.57
CA ALA A 155 5.69 -12.06 -13.94
C ALA A 155 4.36 -12.69 -14.37
N ARG A 156 4.22 -13.02 -15.67
CA ARG A 156 3.02 -13.67 -16.21
C ARG A 156 2.77 -15.02 -15.58
N GLU A 157 3.83 -15.81 -15.35
CA GLU A 157 3.74 -17.09 -14.63
C GLU A 157 3.27 -16.89 -13.18
N GLN A 158 3.84 -15.91 -12.46
CA GLN A 158 3.45 -15.61 -11.09
C GLN A 158 1.99 -15.13 -10.99
N ILE A 159 1.54 -14.32 -11.95
CA ILE A 159 0.16 -13.85 -12.07
C ILE A 159 -0.79 -15.05 -12.26
N ARG A 160 -0.47 -15.93 -13.21
CA ARG A 160 -1.27 -17.14 -13.50
C ARG A 160 -1.31 -18.11 -12.31
N PHE A 161 -0.15 -18.37 -11.68
CA PHE A 161 -0.05 -19.25 -10.52
C PHE A 161 -0.96 -18.80 -9.36
N ARG A 162 -1.17 -17.49 -9.19
CA ARG A 162 -2.07 -16.92 -8.17
C ARG A 162 -3.52 -16.77 -8.62
N GLY A 163 -3.87 -17.37 -9.76
CA GLY A 163 -5.24 -17.40 -10.27
C GLY A 163 -5.71 -16.06 -10.85
N TYR A 164 -4.77 -15.24 -11.33
CA TYR A 164 -5.09 -14.02 -12.08
C TYR A 164 -4.91 -14.24 -13.59
N THR A 165 -5.68 -13.51 -14.36
CA THR A 165 -5.45 -13.29 -15.79
C THR A 165 -4.79 -11.92 -15.97
N GLN A 166 -3.68 -11.84 -16.67
CA GLN A 166 -3.07 -10.54 -16.97
C GLN A 166 -3.97 -9.77 -17.94
N GLY A 167 -4.34 -8.54 -17.55
CA GLY A 167 -5.07 -7.61 -18.40
C GLY A 167 -4.13 -6.89 -19.37
N SER A 168 -4.57 -6.65 -20.61
CA SER A 168 -3.88 -5.77 -21.54
C SER A 168 -4.44 -4.35 -21.45
N HIS A 169 -3.60 -3.33 -21.55
CA HIS A 169 -3.99 -1.91 -21.47
C HIS A 169 -5.09 -1.50 -22.46
N GLU A 170 -5.24 -2.20 -23.58
CA GLU A 170 -6.26 -1.91 -24.59
C GLU A 170 -7.71 -2.18 -24.15
N ARG A 171 -7.92 -2.95 -23.08
CA ARG A 171 -9.28 -3.29 -22.61
C ARG A 171 -9.81 -2.43 -21.46
N SER A 172 -8.98 -1.59 -20.84
CA SER A 172 -9.39 -0.78 -19.69
C SER A 172 -10.26 0.43 -20.05
N VAL A 173 -10.24 0.89 -21.30
CA VAL A 173 -11.00 2.07 -21.75
C VAL A 173 -12.50 1.79 -21.97
N HIS A 174 -12.91 0.53 -22.09
CA HIS A 174 -14.30 0.16 -22.40
C HIS A 174 -15.08 -0.50 -21.25
N ALA A 175 -14.48 -0.68 -20.07
CA ALA A 175 -15.12 -1.35 -18.92
C ALA A 175 -15.73 -0.37 -17.90
N GLY A 176 -15.75 0.91 -18.18
CA GLY A 176 -16.19 1.96 -17.25
C GLY A 176 -17.23 2.92 -17.82
N ALA A 177 -18.33 2.40 -18.38
CA ALA A 177 -19.55 3.20 -18.54
C ALA A 177 -20.77 2.30 -18.28
N PRO A 178 -21.62 2.67 -17.30
CA PRO A 178 -22.96 2.07 -17.17
C PRO A 178 -23.87 2.55 -18.29
#